data_52b62e73f0869d5ea4543c66178b1adb
#
_entry.id   52b62e73f0869d5ea4543c66178b1adb
#
_cell.length_a   1.000
_cell.length_b   1.000
_cell.length_c   1.000
_cell.angle_alpha   90.00
_cell.angle_beta   90.00
_cell.angle_gamma   90.00
#
_symmetry.space_group_name_H-M   'P 1'
#
loop_
_entity.id
_entity.type
_entity.pdbx_description
1 polymer ?
#
loop_
_entity_poly.entity_id
_entity_poly.type
_entity_poly.pdbx_seq_one_letter_code
_entity_poly.pdbx_strand_id
1 'polypeptide(L)'
;YVGVEVIAGDTIIRYGQSIGIPMESAKYYTSLTMLGMIIGYTLGIILIPKYLKQGVALRICAILGVIFSLGAILVPAEMVFSMTFIDLTTFKPIQLVLPVTVLFVALLGLANSLIWPAMWPLALYGLGRFTKTAGALLIMAIAGGALIPLLYGKLADIFNTQAAYWICVPCYLIVMYYAFWGYKAGLKNVS
;
A
#
# COMPACT_ATOMS: atom_id res chain seq x y z
N TYR A 1 -0.38 -3.94 7.76
CA TYR A 1 -0.87 -3.14 6.64
C TYR A 1 -0.37 -1.70 6.71
N VAL A 2 -0.58 -0.99 7.84
CA VAL A 2 -0.17 0.42 7.99
C VAL A 2 1.32 0.62 7.69
N GLY A 3 2.16 -0.33 8.06
CA GLY A 3 3.60 -0.28 7.76
C GLY A 3 3.92 -0.26 6.28
N VAL A 4 3.25 -1.07 5.47
CA VAL A 4 3.47 -1.09 4.01
C VAL A 4 2.87 0.14 3.33
N GLU A 5 1.79 0.69 3.87
CA GLU A 5 1.21 1.95 3.40
C GLU A 5 2.20 3.11 3.59
N VAL A 6 2.80 3.23 4.77
CA VAL A 6 3.82 4.24 5.07
C VAL A 6 5.06 4.04 4.18
N ILE A 7 5.53 2.81 4.00
CA ILE A 7 6.64 2.52 3.09
C ILE A 7 6.32 3.03 1.68
N ALA A 8 5.15 2.71 1.13
CA ALA A 8 4.78 3.11 -0.23
C ALA A 8 4.69 4.64 -0.42
N GLY A 9 4.33 5.39 0.62
CA GLY A 9 4.25 6.85 0.57
C GLY A 9 5.57 7.56 0.82
N ASP A 10 6.28 7.13 1.86
CA ASP A 10 7.43 7.90 2.38
C ASP A 10 8.76 7.50 1.76
N THR A 11 8.93 6.21 1.39
CA THR A 11 10.23 5.75 0.91
C THR A 11 10.44 5.89 -0.60
N ILE A 12 9.35 6.13 -1.36
CA ILE A 12 9.37 6.14 -2.82
C ILE A 12 10.29 7.22 -3.41
N ILE A 13 10.39 8.38 -2.76
CA ILE A 13 11.29 9.47 -3.19
C ILE A 13 12.73 9.03 -3.01
N ARG A 14 13.09 8.54 -1.81
CA ARG A 14 14.44 8.05 -1.53
C ARG A 14 14.83 6.90 -2.44
N TYR A 15 13.88 6.01 -2.75
CA TYR A 15 14.10 4.94 -3.71
C TYR A 15 14.41 5.48 -5.10
N GLY A 16 13.61 6.42 -5.61
CA GLY A 16 13.89 7.07 -6.90
C GLY A 16 15.28 7.70 -6.97
N GLN A 17 15.68 8.40 -5.91
CA GLN A 17 17.02 9.00 -5.84
C GLN A 17 18.15 7.95 -5.82
N SER A 18 17.96 6.83 -5.11
CA SER A 18 18.97 5.77 -5.02
C SER A 18 19.24 5.05 -6.35
N ILE A 19 18.32 5.13 -7.29
CA ILE A 19 18.46 4.60 -8.66
C ILE A 19 18.83 5.70 -9.67
N GLY A 20 19.29 6.85 -9.18
CA GLY A 20 19.85 7.94 -10.01
C GLY A 20 18.84 8.95 -10.55
N ILE A 21 17.58 8.94 -10.08
CA ILE A 21 16.60 9.93 -10.52
C ILE A 21 16.81 11.26 -9.79
N PRO A 22 16.89 12.40 -10.52
CA PRO A 22 17.02 13.71 -9.91
C PRO A 22 15.86 14.05 -8.98
N MET A 23 16.12 14.81 -7.91
CA MET A 23 15.12 15.22 -6.92
C MET A 23 13.95 15.99 -7.55
N GLU A 24 14.22 16.75 -8.62
CA GLU A 24 13.19 17.50 -9.37
C GLU A 24 12.07 16.59 -9.89
N SER A 25 12.39 15.35 -10.25
CA SER A 25 11.41 14.34 -10.67
C SER A 25 10.93 13.49 -9.50
N ALA A 26 11.84 13.05 -8.63
CA ALA A 26 11.53 12.13 -7.53
C ALA A 26 10.50 12.70 -6.53
N LYS A 27 10.51 14.02 -6.30
CA LYS A 27 9.56 14.70 -5.38
C LYS A 27 8.09 14.48 -5.72
N TYR A 28 7.75 14.13 -6.97
CA TYR A 28 6.37 13.88 -7.40
C TYR A 28 5.92 12.43 -7.18
N TYR A 29 6.81 11.53 -6.82
CA TYR A 29 6.48 10.10 -6.73
C TYR A 29 5.49 9.79 -5.62
N THR A 30 5.60 10.44 -4.45
CA THR A 30 4.60 10.31 -3.39
C THR A 30 3.22 10.76 -3.86
N SER A 31 3.14 11.80 -4.70
CA SER A 31 1.87 12.24 -5.26
C SER A 31 1.23 11.18 -6.16
N LEU A 32 2.02 10.38 -6.88
CA LEU A 32 1.51 9.25 -7.66
C LEU A 32 0.91 8.16 -6.76
N THR A 33 1.57 7.85 -5.63
CA THR A 33 1.05 6.90 -4.63
C THR A 33 -0.28 7.41 -4.05
N MET A 34 -0.35 8.69 -3.68
CA MET A 34 -1.57 9.31 -3.17
C MET A 34 -2.68 9.35 -4.21
N LEU A 35 -2.36 9.61 -5.48
CA LEU A 35 -3.31 9.55 -6.58
C LEU A 35 -3.88 8.14 -6.74
N GLY A 36 -3.03 7.11 -6.66
CA GLY A 36 -3.45 5.71 -6.63
C GLY A 36 -4.44 5.42 -5.49
N MET A 37 -4.18 5.95 -4.29
CA MET A 37 -5.09 5.82 -3.15
C MET A 37 -6.44 6.51 -3.41
N ILE A 38 -6.44 7.73 -3.94
CA ILE A 38 -7.67 8.48 -4.27
C ILE A 38 -8.51 7.71 -5.29
N ILE A 39 -7.88 7.19 -6.35
CA ILE A 39 -8.56 6.36 -7.35
C ILE A 39 -9.17 5.12 -6.69
N GLY A 40 -8.42 4.43 -5.86
CA GLY A 40 -8.90 3.23 -5.16
C GLY A 40 -10.05 3.52 -4.19
N TYR A 41 -10.00 4.61 -3.42
CA TYR A 41 -11.11 5.04 -2.56
C TYR A 41 -12.35 5.37 -3.39
N THR A 42 -12.20 6.09 -4.49
CA THR A 42 -13.30 6.44 -5.39
C THR A 42 -13.96 5.18 -5.97
N LEU A 43 -13.15 4.25 -6.46
CA LEU A 43 -13.64 2.95 -6.93
C LEU A 43 -14.34 2.17 -5.81
N GLY A 44 -13.82 2.20 -4.58
CA GLY A 44 -14.43 1.57 -3.43
C GLY A 44 -15.81 2.14 -3.10
N ILE A 45 -15.96 3.47 -3.09
CA ILE A 45 -17.24 4.14 -2.84
C ILE A 45 -18.29 3.73 -3.89
N ILE A 46 -17.89 3.58 -5.15
CA ILE A 46 -18.80 3.23 -6.26
C ILE A 46 -19.15 1.73 -6.23
N LEU A 47 -18.13 0.88 -6.01
CA LEU A 47 -18.26 -0.57 -6.22
C LEU A 47 -18.79 -1.31 -4.98
N ILE A 48 -18.31 -0.98 -3.77
CA ILE A 48 -18.62 -1.75 -2.57
C ILE A 48 -20.12 -1.77 -2.24
N PRO A 49 -20.89 -0.65 -2.33
CA PRO A 49 -22.32 -0.72 -2.00
C PRO A 49 -23.16 -1.56 -2.96
N LYS A 50 -22.74 -1.67 -4.24
CA LYS A 50 -23.57 -2.26 -5.30
C LYS A 50 -23.06 -3.59 -5.83
N TYR A 51 -21.76 -3.69 -6.04
CA TYR A 51 -21.17 -4.79 -6.83
C TYR A 51 -20.17 -5.63 -6.05
N LEU A 52 -19.52 -5.08 -5.01
CA LEU A 52 -18.44 -5.74 -4.31
C LEU A 52 -18.73 -5.85 -2.80
N LYS A 53 -18.56 -7.05 -2.25
CA LYS A 53 -18.56 -7.24 -0.78
C LYS A 53 -17.19 -6.82 -0.23
N GLN A 54 -17.17 -6.25 0.99
CA GLN A 54 -15.94 -5.79 1.66
C GLN A 54 -14.85 -6.87 1.71
N GLY A 55 -15.20 -8.12 2.02
CA GLY A 55 -14.24 -9.21 2.03
C GLY A 55 -13.63 -9.54 0.66
N VAL A 56 -14.38 -9.29 -0.44
CA VAL A 56 -13.86 -9.47 -1.80
C VAL A 56 -12.91 -8.31 -2.15
N ALA A 57 -13.27 -7.08 -1.81
CA ALA A 57 -12.41 -5.92 -1.99
C ALA A 57 -11.08 -6.09 -1.26
N LEU A 58 -11.11 -6.54 0.01
CA LEU A 58 -9.91 -6.82 0.80
C LEU A 58 -9.01 -7.87 0.13
N ARG A 59 -9.58 -8.94 -0.42
CA ARG A 59 -8.82 -9.98 -1.14
C ARG A 59 -8.14 -9.43 -2.39
N ILE A 60 -8.88 -8.66 -3.20
CA ILE A 60 -8.33 -8.04 -4.42
C ILE A 60 -7.16 -7.13 -4.04
N CYS A 61 -7.32 -6.25 -3.06
CA CYS A 61 -6.28 -5.36 -2.60
C CYS A 61 -5.05 -6.11 -2.06
N ALA A 62 -5.26 -7.18 -1.28
CA ALA A 62 -4.15 -7.99 -0.77
C ALA A 62 -3.37 -8.69 -1.89
N ILE A 63 -4.06 -9.24 -2.89
CA ILE A 63 -3.43 -9.87 -4.06
C ILE A 63 -2.65 -8.83 -4.88
N LEU A 64 -3.26 -7.67 -5.16
CA LEU A 64 -2.58 -6.57 -5.86
C LEU A 64 -1.35 -6.09 -5.10
N GLY A 65 -1.43 -6.01 -3.76
CA GLY A 65 -0.30 -5.65 -2.92
C GLY A 65 0.89 -6.61 -3.08
N VAL A 66 0.64 -7.92 -3.12
CA VAL A 66 1.68 -8.93 -3.39
C VAL A 66 2.26 -8.74 -4.80
N ILE A 67 1.40 -8.62 -5.82
CA ILE A 67 1.83 -8.48 -7.21
C ILE A 67 2.68 -7.23 -7.40
N PHE A 68 2.23 -6.09 -6.88
CA PHE A 68 2.96 -4.83 -7.03
C PHE A 68 4.25 -4.81 -6.22
N SER A 69 4.28 -5.43 -5.03
CA SER A 69 5.53 -5.59 -4.28
C SER A 69 6.54 -6.42 -5.04
N LEU A 70 6.13 -7.54 -5.62
CA LEU A 70 7.00 -8.38 -6.46
C LEU A 70 7.45 -7.62 -7.71
N GLY A 71 6.57 -6.85 -8.35
CA GLY A 71 6.93 -6.00 -9.48
C GLY A 71 8.00 -4.97 -9.12
N ALA A 72 7.87 -4.30 -7.96
CA ALA A 72 8.86 -3.34 -7.48
C ALA A 72 10.24 -3.97 -7.23
N ILE A 73 10.27 -5.25 -6.83
CA ILE A 73 11.50 -5.96 -6.47
C ILE A 73 12.18 -6.59 -7.69
N LEU A 74 11.40 -7.23 -8.57
CA LEU A 74 11.91 -8.12 -9.60
C LEU A 74 12.16 -7.41 -10.95
N VAL A 75 11.50 -6.28 -11.20
CA VAL A 75 11.68 -5.52 -12.44
C VAL A 75 13.02 -4.77 -12.38
N PRO A 76 13.82 -4.76 -13.46
CA PRO A 76 15.05 -3.98 -13.52
C PRO A 76 14.80 -2.47 -13.38
N ALA A 77 15.62 -1.78 -12.59
CA ALA A 77 15.48 -0.35 -12.32
C ALA A 77 15.80 0.53 -13.56
N GLU A 78 16.51 -0.03 -14.54
CA GLU A 78 16.87 0.64 -15.79
C GLU A 78 15.69 0.83 -16.75
N MET A 79 14.59 0.13 -16.53
CA MET A 79 13.36 0.31 -17.31
C MET A 79 12.69 1.61 -16.92
N VAL A 80 12.91 2.65 -17.71
CA VAL A 80 12.34 3.99 -17.47
C VAL A 80 11.46 4.40 -18.64
N PHE A 81 10.40 5.15 -18.32
CA PHE A 81 9.61 5.88 -19.32
C PHE A 81 9.42 7.32 -18.84
N SER A 82 9.18 8.22 -19.79
CA SER A 82 8.89 9.61 -19.48
C SER A 82 7.43 9.91 -19.77
N MET A 83 6.78 10.60 -18.85
CA MET A 83 5.42 11.09 -19.04
C MET A 83 5.38 12.58 -18.74
N THR A 84 4.52 13.29 -19.47
CA THR A 84 4.30 14.71 -19.22
C THR A 84 3.27 14.86 -18.11
N PHE A 85 3.65 15.52 -17.05
CA PHE A 85 2.77 15.84 -15.92
C PHE A 85 2.59 17.37 -15.85
N ILE A 86 1.44 17.83 -15.39
CA ILE A 86 1.22 19.26 -15.13
C ILE A 86 1.55 19.52 -13.67
N ASP A 87 2.56 20.33 -13.42
CA ASP A 87 2.86 20.80 -12.07
C ASP A 87 1.73 21.73 -11.60
N LEU A 88 1.00 21.29 -10.59
CA LEU A 88 -0.15 22.02 -10.05
C LEU A 88 0.24 23.33 -9.36
N THR A 89 1.53 23.52 -9.04
CA THR A 89 2.02 24.76 -8.40
C THR A 89 2.35 25.85 -9.41
N THR A 90 2.87 25.44 -10.58
CA THR A 90 3.32 26.37 -11.64
C THR A 90 2.44 26.34 -12.89
N PHE A 91 1.51 25.37 -12.98
CA PHE A 91 0.69 25.07 -14.17
C PHE A 91 1.51 24.85 -15.44
N LYS A 92 2.78 24.45 -15.30
CA LYS A 92 3.67 24.14 -16.43
C LYS A 92 3.77 22.63 -16.66
N PRO A 93 3.88 22.20 -17.92
CA PRO A 93 4.18 20.80 -18.20
C PRO A 93 5.61 20.48 -17.78
N ILE A 94 5.77 19.43 -17.01
CA ILE A 94 7.06 18.86 -16.62
C ILE A 94 7.19 17.46 -17.19
N GLN A 95 8.38 17.10 -17.64
CA GLN A 95 8.68 15.74 -18.00
C GLN A 95 9.10 14.97 -16.75
N LEU A 96 8.26 14.03 -16.34
CA LEU A 96 8.53 13.15 -15.23
C LEU A 96 9.20 11.88 -15.77
N VAL A 97 10.42 11.64 -15.35
CA VAL A 97 11.12 10.37 -15.58
C VAL A 97 10.61 9.37 -14.55
N LEU A 98 10.02 8.27 -14.98
CA LEU A 98 9.37 7.28 -14.10
C LEU A 98 9.92 5.88 -14.39
N PRO A 99 10.77 5.33 -13.53
CA PRO A 99 11.16 3.93 -13.59
C PRO A 99 9.95 3.01 -13.35
N VAL A 100 9.90 1.90 -14.07
CA VAL A 100 8.79 0.92 -13.93
C VAL A 100 8.69 0.39 -12.51
N THR A 101 9.81 0.20 -11.83
CA THR A 101 9.84 -0.22 -10.42
C THR A 101 9.18 0.80 -9.49
N VAL A 102 9.44 2.09 -9.72
CA VAL A 102 8.79 3.19 -8.98
C VAL A 102 7.29 3.23 -9.24
N LEU A 103 6.86 2.95 -10.48
CA LEU A 103 5.44 2.82 -10.79
C LEU A 103 4.78 1.71 -9.97
N PHE A 104 5.44 0.55 -9.81
CA PHE A 104 4.91 -0.52 -8.96
C PHE A 104 4.79 -0.09 -7.50
N VAL A 105 5.76 0.65 -6.96
CA VAL A 105 5.66 1.23 -5.61
C VAL A 105 4.51 2.22 -5.51
N ALA A 106 4.32 3.09 -6.52
CA ALA A 106 3.18 4.01 -6.56
C ALA A 106 1.83 3.28 -6.63
N LEU A 107 1.75 2.17 -7.38
CA LEU A 107 0.55 1.33 -7.46
C LEU A 107 0.21 0.63 -6.13
N LEU A 108 1.15 0.49 -5.19
CA LEU A 108 0.83 0.06 -3.83
C LEU A 108 -0.17 1.01 -3.16
N GLY A 109 -0.19 2.29 -3.51
CA GLY A 109 -1.23 3.21 -3.05
C GLY A 109 -2.63 2.73 -3.42
N LEU A 110 -2.83 2.30 -4.67
CA LEU A 110 -4.11 1.72 -5.11
C LEU A 110 -4.44 0.43 -4.34
N ALA A 111 -3.46 -0.46 -4.15
CA ALA A 111 -3.65 -1.70 -3.39
C ALA A 111 -3.99 -1.43 -1.92
N ASN A 112 -3.41 -0.40 -1.31
CA ASN A 112 -3.63 -0.03 0.09
C ASN A 112 -4.98 0.63 0.36
N SER A 113 -5.56 1.31 -0.61
CA SER A 113 -6.73 2.18 -0.45
C SER A 113 -7.90 1.55 0.30
N LEU A 114 -8.29 0.33 -0.06
CA LEU A 114 -9.46 -0.32 0.53
C LEU A 114 -9.15 -1.31 1.66
N ILE A 115 -7.88 -1.53 1.98
CA ILE A 115 -7.52 -2.51 3.03
C ILE A 115 -8.07 -2.05 4.38
N TRP A 116 -7.79 -0.81 4.79
CA TRP A 116 -8.23 -0.30 6.09
C TRP A 116 -9.76 -0.17 6.20
N PRO A 117 -10.46 0.48 5.25
CA PRO A 117 -11.91 0.57 5.28
C PRO A 117 -12.62 -0.78 5.26
N ALA A 118 -12.07 -1.77 4.55
CA ALA A 118 -12.67 -3.11 4.49
C ALA A 118 -12.35 -3.95 5.75
N MET A 119 -11.18 -3.76 6.34
CA MET A 119 -10.73 -4.53 7.50
C MET A 119 -11.54 -4.20 8.76
N TRP A 120 -11.88 -2.93 9.00
CA TRP A 120 -12.60 -2.47 10.18
C TRP A 120 -13.93 -3.20 10.41
N PRO A 121 -14.90 -3.18 9.48
CA PRO A 121 -16.15 -3.87 9.68
C PRO A 121 -15.99 -5.38 9.83
N LEU A 122 -15.05 -5.98 9.08
CA LEU A 122 -14.79 -7.41 9.14
C LEU A 122 -14.19 -7.83 10.49
N ALA A 123 -13.28 -7.02 11.05
CA ALA A 123 -12.63 -7.31 12.31
C ALA A 123 -13.56 -7.10 13.53
N LEU A 124 -14.51 -6.17 13.43
CA LEU A 124 -15.43 -5.84 14.51
C LEU A 124 -16.74 -6.62 14.46
N TYR A 125 -16.98 -7.35 13.37
CA TYR A 125 -18.22 -8.10 13.18
C TYR A 125 -18.41 -9.17 14.25
N GLY A 126 -19.60 -9.21 14.85
CA GLY A 126 -20.00 -10.24 15.82
C GLY A 126 -19.40 -10.12 17.22
N LEU A 127 -18.60 -9.09 17.53
CA LEU A 127 -17.91 -8.95 18.82
C LEU A 127 -18.79 -8.41 19.97
N GLY A 128 -19.97 -7.90 19.70
CA GLY A 128 -20.92 -7.40 20.71
C GLY A 128 -20.25 -6.47 21.72
N ARG A 129 -20.22 -6.85 23.00
CA ARG A 129 -19.61 -6.06 24.09
C ARG A 129 -18.11 -5.80 23.95
N PHE A 130 -17.41 -6.61 23.18
CA PHE A 130 -15.96 -6.51 22.99
C PHE A 130 -15.58 -5.56 21.84
N THR A 131 -16.52 -4.98 21.11
CA THR A 131 -16.26 -4.09 19.97
C THR A 131 -15.35 -2.92 20.33
N LYS A 132 -15.55 -2.29 21.51
CA LYS A 132 -14.71 -1.17 21.98
C LYS A 132 -13.26 -1.60 22.18
N THR A 133 -13.03 -2.74 22.84
CA THR A 133 -11.69 -3.27 23.10
C THR A 133 -11.00 -3.66 21.79
N ALA A 134 -11.70 -4.33 20.90
CA ALA A 134 -11.18 -4.71 19.59
C ALA A 134 -10.83 -3.49 18.73
N GLY A 135 -11.67 -2.44 18.75
CA GLY A 135 -11.36 -1.16 18.10
C GLY A 135 -10.09 -0.51 18.65
N ALA A 136 -9.91 -0.51 19.98
CA ALA A 136 -8.69 -0.01 20.60
C ALA A 136 -7.44 -0.81 20.17
N LEU A 137 -7.53 -2.14 20.09
CA LEU A 137 -6.43 -2.99 19.60
C LEU A 137 -6.11 -2.72 18.13
N LEU A 138 -7.11 -2.49 17.27
CA LEU A 138 -6.89 -2.11 15.88
C LEU A 138 -6.17 -0.76 15.76
N ILE A 139 -6.52 0.22 16.60
CA ILE A 139 -5.82 1.51 16.64
C ILE A 139 -4.36 1.32 17.10
N MET A 140 -4.11 0.50 18.11
CA MET A 140 -2.74 0.20 18.55
C MET A 140 -1.88 -0.44 17.43
N ALA A 141 -2.50 -1.18 16.52
CA ALA A 141 -1.81 -1.78 15.38
C ALA A 141 -1.23 -0.73 14.40
N ILE A 142 -1.66 0.55 14.47
CA ILE A 142 -1.07 1.67 13.73
C ILE A 142 0.43 1.85 14.06
N ALA A 143 0.90 1.39 15.22
CA ALA A 143 2.32 1.35 15.56
C ALA A 143 3.18 0.60 14.52
N GLY A 144 2.58 -0.31 13.74
CA GLY A 144 3.22 -0.94 12.58
C GLY A 144 3.73 0.07 11.56
N GLY A 145 3.07 1.24 11.46
CA GLY A 145 3.51 2.35 10.60
C GLY A 145 4.84 2.99 11.02
N ALA A 146 5.30 2.77 12.23
CA ALA A 146 6.64 3.18 12.67
C ALA A 146 7.65 2.02 12.57
N LEU A 147 7.24 0.80 13.00
CA LEU A 147 8.15 -0.34 13.11
C LEU A 147 8.58 -0.90 11.74
N ILE A 148 7.64 -1.05 10.81
CA ILE A 148 7.91 -1.66 9.51
C ILE A 148 8.80 -0.76 8.61
N PRO A 149 8.58 0.57 8.52
CA PRO A 149 9.51 1.45 7.84
C PRO A 149 10.93 1.48 8.44
N LEU A 150 11.06 1.35 9.77
CA LEU A 150 12.37 1.20 10.41
C LEU A 150 13.11 -0.06 9.92
N LEU A 151 12.39 -1.19 9.83
CA LEU A 151 12.95 -2.42 9.29
C LEU A 151 13.31 -2.27 7.81
N TYR A 152 12.46 -1.60 7.01
CA TYR A 152 12.79 -1.27 5.62
C TYR A 152 14.08 -0.47 5.53
N GLY A 153 14.22 0.60 6.34
CA GLY A 153 15.43 1.42 6.36
C GLY A 153 16.68 0.60 6.66
N LYS A 154 16.62 -0.28 7.66
CA LYS A 154 17.70 -1.19 8.01
C LYS A 154 18.07 -2.15 6.89
N LEU A 155 17.09 -2.72 6.20
CA LEU A 155 17.29 -3.59 5.04
C LEU A 155 17.89 -2.81 3.86
N ALA A 156 17.46 -1.58 3.64
CA ALA A 156 18.00 -0.70 2.60
C ALA A 156 19.46 -0.36 2.83
N ASP A 157 19.86 -0.18 4.09
CA ASP A 157 21.27 0.09 4.46
C ASP A 157 22.16 -1.17 4.33
N ILE A 158 21.61 -2.36 4.56
CA ILE A 158 22.38 -3.63 4.49
C ILE A 158 22.49 -4.12 3.02
N PHE A 159 21.42 -4.06 2.27
CA PHE A 159 21.35 -4.60 0.90
C PHE A 159 21.32 -3.47 -0.14
N ASN A 160 20.13 -2.97 -0.43
CA ASN A 160 19.84 -1.79 -1.23
C ASN A 160 18.36 -1.42 -1.07
N THR A 161 17.99 -0.23 -1.54
CA THR A 161 16.62 0.30 -1.39
C THR A 161 15.57 -0.52 -2.14
N GLN A 162 15.91 -1.12 -3.29
CA GLN A 162 15.00 -1.97 -4.05
C GLN A 162 14.76 -3.31 -3.33
N ALA A 163 15.83 -3.97 -2.88
CA ALA A 163 15.72 -5.23 -2.15
C ALA A 163 15.00 -5.05 -0.80
N ALA A 164 15.07 -3.88 -0.19
CA ALA A 164 14.36 -3.62 1.07
C ALA A 164 12.82 -3.76 0.93
N TYR A 165 12.26 -3.60 -0.27
CA TYR A 165 10.81 -3.84 -0.50
C TYR A 165 10.39 -5.30 -0.28
N TRP A 166 11.33 -6.26 -0.16
CA TRP A 166 10.99 -7.64 0.25
C TRP A 166 10.21 -7.70 1.56
N ILE A 167 10.35 -6.71 2.45
CA ILE A 167 9.56 -6.64 3.68
C ILE A 167 8.06 -6.48 3.42
N CYS A 168 7.67 -5.90 2.30
CA CYS A 168 6.27 -5.72 1.94
C CYS A 168 5.58 -7.05 1.64
N VAL A 169 6.28 -8.01 1.06
CA VAL A 169 5.73 -9.31 0.65
C VAL A 169 5.13 -10.07 1.85
N PRO A 170 5.87 -10.37 2.93
CA PRO A 170 5.29 -11.05 4.09
C PRO A 170 4.16 -10.25 4.74
N CYS A 171 4.23 -8.91 4.74
CA CYS A 171 3.14 -8.08 5.24
C CYS A 171 1.86 -8.26 4.43
N TYR A 172 1.92 -8.23 3.10
CA TYR A 172 0.75 -8.49 2.26
C TYR A 172 0.29 -9.95 2.31
N LEU A 173 1.17 -10.92 2.49
CA LEU A 173 0.78 -12.32 2.71
C LEU A 173 -0.02 -12.48 4.00
N ILE A 174 0.34 -11.76 5.08
CA ILE A 174 -0.45 -11.74 6.33
C ILE A 174 -1.83 -11.09 6.08
N VAL A 175 -1.89 -9.97 5.36
CA VAL A 175 -3.17 -9.33 4.98
C VAL A 175 -4.00 -10.29 4.12
N MET A 176 -3.39 -10.99 3.18
CA MET A 176 -4.04 -11.97 2.33
C MET A 176 -4.58 -13.16 3.14
N TYR A 177 -3.79 -13.71 4.07
CA TYR A 177 -4.25 -14.74 4.98
C TYR A 177 -5.49 -14.28 5.77
N TYR A 178 -5.46 -13.06 6.32
CA TYR A 178 -6.60 -12.48 7.01
C TYR A 178 -7.81 -12.34 6.08
N ALA A 179 -7.63 -11.86 4.85
CA ALA A 179 -8.69 -11.65 3.87
C ALA A 179 -9.38 -12.94 3.39
N PHE A 180 -8.70 -14.08 3.43
CA PHE A 180 -9.27 -15.35 2.98
C PHE A 180 -9.85 -16.17 4.13
N TRP A 181 -9.17 -16.20 5.28
CA TRP A 181 -9.50 -17.08 6.41
C TRP A 181 -9.62 -16.36 7.75
N GLY A 182 -8.70 -15.45 8.07
CA GLY A 182 -8.55 -14.88 9.40
C GLY A 182 -9.81 -14.16 9.91
N TYR A 183 -10.48 -13.38 9.06
CA TYR A 183 -11.68 -12.64 9.47
C TYR A 183 -12.89 -13.55 9.79
N LYS A 184 -12.86 -14.81 9.37
CA LYS A 184 -13.90 -15.81 9.67
C LYS A 184 -13.63 -16.59 10.95
N ALA A 185 -12.42 -16.47 11.53
CA ALA A 185 -12.06 -17.16 12.75
C ALA A 185 -12.98 -16.67 13.90
N GLY A 186 -13.57 -17.59 14.60
CA GLY A 186 -14.50 -17.30 15.70
C GLY A 186 -15.96 -17.08 15.31
N LEU A 187 -16.30 -16.87 14.02
CA LEU A 187 -17.68 -16.68 13.57
C LEU A 187 -18.51 -17.98 13.59
N LYS A 188 -17.87 -19.15 13.66
CA LYS A 188 -18.55 -20.46 13.70
C LYS A 188 -19.37 -20.70 14.97
N ASN A 189 -19.22 -19.89 16.02
CA ASN A 189 -19.88 -20.02 17.29
C ASN A 189 -21.00 -18.99 17.53
N VAL A 190 -21.43 -18.27 16.49
CA VAL A 190 -22.45 -17.21 16.58
C VAL A 190 -23.71 -17.59 15.80
N SER A 191 -23.95 -18.88 15.58
CA SER A 191 -25.22 -19.42 15.01
C SER A 191 -26.10 -20.02 16.08
#